data_14347d0b10ef30f0e17cda901b174edf
#
_entry.id   14347d0b10ef30f0e17cda901b174edf
#
_cell.length_a   1.000
_cell.length_b   1.000
_cell.length_c   1.000
_cell.angle_alpha   90.00
_cell.angle_beta   90.00
_cell.angle_gamma   90.00
#
_symmetry.space_group_name_H-M   'P 1'
#
loop_
_entity.id
_entity.type
_entity.pdbx_description
1 polymer ?
#
loop_
_entity_poly.entity_id
_entity_poly.type
_entity_poly.pdbx_seq_one_letter_code
_entity_poly.pdbx_strand_id
1 'polypeptide(L)'
;NRWGFHADLTVGEKAALNASWASLPDFCDNRNALAVVDTSGSMYCYDNALPAAVALSLGLYFGERNTGIFHNHFIEFSSRPQLIEIKGKTFAERLEYLCTFNEVADTNVEAVFDLILDAAVRNNVPQEELPETLYLISDMEFNACVRNASVSNFASAKRRFAEHGYRLPQIVFWNVASRNSNQPVTKNEQGVALVSGCTPRLFSMVTSGDLSPYSVMMEVIESERYAKISA
;
A
#
# COMPACT_ATOMS: atom_id res chain seq x y z
N ASN A 1 -22.76 9.69 -5.34
CA ASN A 1 -21.33 9.74 -5.09
C ASN A 1 -20.84 11.14 -4.81
N ARG A 2 -20.23 11.31 -3.65
CA ARG A 2 -19.84 12.63 -3.13
C ARG A 2 -18.73 13.29 -3.95
N TRP A 3 -18.01 12.50 -4.79
CA TRP A 3 -16.80 12.93 -5.52
C TRP A 3 -16.81 12.69 -7.03
N GLY A 4 -17.96 12.33 -7.61
CA GLY A 4 -18.13 12.34 -9.07
C GLY A 4 -17.38 11.24 -9.86
N PHE A 5 -16.84 10.23 -9.20
CA PHE A 5 -16.17 9.11 -9.86
C PHE A 5 -17.15 8.04 -10.36
N HIS A 6 -17.98 8.37 -11.34
CA HIS A 6 -18.68 7.40 -12.16
C HIS A 6 -18.56 7.86 -13.62
N ALA A 7 -17.53 7.40 -14.29
CA ALA A 7 -17.67 7.21 -15.72
C ALA A 7 -18.38 5.86 -15.91
N ASP A 8 -19.57 5.89 -16.49
CA ASP A 8 -20.19 4.65 -16.99
C ASP A 8 -19.30 4.14 -18.14
N LEU A 9 -18.36 3.26 -17.80
CA LEU A 9 -17.45 2.67 -18.78
C LEU A 9 -18.27 1.86 -19.77
N THR A 10 -18.05 2.10 -21.04
CA THR A 10 -18.60 1.28 -22.13
C THR A 10 -18.03 -0.15 -22.06
N VAL A 11 -18.69 -1.09 -22.70
CA VAL A 11 -18.22 -2.49 -22.80
C VAL A 11 -16.82 -2.56 -23.39
N GLY A 12 -16.51 -1.72 -24.40
CA GLY A 12 -15.19 -1.66 -25.02
C GLY A 12 -14.11 -1.14 -24.07
N GLU A 13 -14.39 -0.10 -23.30
CA GLU A 13 -13.47 0.44 -22.31
C GLU A 13 -13.20 -0.56 -21.20
N LYS A 14 -14.22 -1.24 -20.69
CA LYS A 14 -14.05 -2.32 -19.71
C LYS A 14 -13.18 -3.45 -20.25
N ALA A 15 -13.39 -3.85 -21.49
CA ALA A 15 -12.58 -4.89 -22.14
C ALA A 15 -11.10 -4.45 -22.29
N ALA A 16 -10.85 -3.20 -22.70
CA ALA A 16 -9.50 -2.66 -22.85
C ALA A 16 -8.78 -2.59 -21.49
N LEU A 17 -9.46 -2.10 -20.44
CA LEU A 17 -8.92 -2.05 -19.07
C LEU A 17 -8.58 -3.45 -18.54
N ASN A 18 -9.48 -4.42 -18.74
CA ASN A 18 -9.26 -5.80 -18.31
C ASN A 18 -8.05 -6.43 -19.02
N ALA A 19 -7.90 -6.19 -20.34
CA ALA A 19 -6.77 -6.68 -21.11
C ALA A 19 -5.45 -6.03 -20.67
N SER A 20 -5.43 -4.72 -20.45
CA SER A 20 -4.28 -3.99 -19.95
C SER A 20 -3.85 -4.49 -18.57
N TRP A 21 -4.80 -4.71 -17.67
CA TRP A 21 -4.53 -5.23 -16.32
C TRP A 21 -3.95 -6.65 -16.36
N ALA A 22 -4.53 -7.52 -17.18
CA ALA A 22 -4.07 -8.89 -17.33
C ALA A 22 -2.66 -9.00 -17.95
N SER A 23 -2.22 -7.98 -18.69
CA SER A 23 -0.88 -7.92 -19.27
C SER A 23 0.21 -7.41 -18.32
N LEU A 24 -0.15 -6.94 -17.14
CA LEU A 24 0.83 -6.46 -16.16
C LEU A 24 1.70 -7.61 -15.66
N PRO A 25 3.02 -7.42 -15.61
CA PRO A 25 3.92 -8.41 -15.04
C PRO A 25 3.65 -8.59 -13.55
N ASP A 26 3.94 -9.77 -13.05
CA ASP A 26 3.93 -10.02 -11.61
C ASP A 26 5.28 -9.61 -11.00
N PHE A 27 5.26 -8.54 -10.21
CA PHE A 27 6.42 -8.06 -9.47
C PHE A 27 6.41 -8.52 -8.00
N CYS A 28 5.35 -9.21 -7.55
CA CYS A 28 5.22 -9.59 -6.13
C CYS A 28 6.04 -10.82 -5.77
N ASP A 29 6.43 -11.64 -6.74
CA ASP A 29 7.29 -12.82 -6.57
C ASP A 29 6.83 -13.72 -5.40
N ASN A 30 5.52 -14.00 -5.33
CA ASN A 30 4.87 -14.78 -4.28
C ASN A 30 5.06 -14.26 -2.85
N ARG A 31 5.36 -12.99 -2.65
CA ARG A 31 5.49 -12.39 -1.32
C ARG A 31 4.13 -12.18 -0.67
N ASN A 32 4.08 -12.45 0.62
CA ASN A 32 2.91 -12.16 1.43
C ASN A 32 2.94 -10.69 1.87
N ALA A 33 2.23 -9.84 1.15
CA ALA A 33 2.18 -8.40 1.39
C ALA A 33 0.73 -7.89 1.44
N LEU A 34 0.44 -6.99 2.36
CA LEU A 34 -0.89 -6.40 2.50
C LEU A 34 -0.85 -4.90 2.26
N ALA A 35 -1.71 -4.42 1.38
CA ALA A 35 -1.86 -3.00 1.11
C ALA A 35 -2.83 -2.35 2.11
N VAL A 36 -2.45 -1.18 2.59
CA VAL A 36 -3.26 -0.26 3.39
C VAL A 36 -3.47 0.98 2.54
N VAL A 37 -4.70 1.18 2.08
CA VAL A 37 -5.05 2.17 1.06
C VAL A 37 -5.76 3.35 1.69
N ASP A 38 -5.17 4.51 1.54
CA ASP A 38 -5.77 5.77 2.00
C ASP A 38 -6.88 6.20 1.05
N THR A 39 -8.09 6.30 1.58
CA THR A 39 -9.28 6.78 0.88
C THR A 39 -9.77 8.12 1.42
N SER A 40 -8.91 8.86 2.14
CA SER A 40 -9.23 10.18 2.68
C SER A 40 -9.52 11.21 1.59
N GLY A 41 -10.21 12.31 1.96
CA GLY A 41 -10.62 13.34 1.01
C GLY A 41 -9.45 14.01 0.29
N SER A 42 -8.27 14.13 0.92
CA SER A 42 -7.06 14.71 0.32
C SER A 42 -6.61 13.93 -0.92
N MET A 43 -6.76 12.60 -0.93
CA MET A 43 -6.41 11.74 -2.06
C MET A 43 -7.21 12.04 -3.34
N TYR A 44 -8.38 12.67 -3.20
CA TYR A 44 -9.30 13.04 -4.30
C TYR A 44 -9.23 14.51 -4.69
N CYS A 45 -8.49 15.35 -3.95
CA CYS A 45 -8.43 16.80 -4.19
C CYS A 45 -7.56 17.23 -5.36
N TYR A 46 -6.86 16.30 -6.02
CA TYR A 46 -6.04 16.58 -7.20
C TYR A 46 -6.85 16.47 -8.48
N ASP A 47 -6.40 17.20 -9.51
CA ASP A 47 -6.94 17.03 -10.86
C ASP A 47 -6.88 15.54 -11.24
N ASN A 48 -8.02 14.99 -11.67
CA ASN A 48 -8.21 13.59 -12.02
C ASN A 48 -8.06 12.57 -10.88
N ALA A 49 -8.04 12.99 -9.60
CA ALA A 49 -7.90 12.11 -8.43
C ALA A 49 -6.77 11.07 -8.55
N LEU A 50 -5.67 11.45 -9.19
CA LEU A 50 -4.55 10.55 -9.48
C LEU A 50 -4.02 9.81 -8.25
N PRO A 51 -3.84 10.44 -7.06
CA PRO A 51 -3.39 9.71 -5.87
C PRO A 51 -4.32 8.58 -5.46
N ALA A 52 -5.65 8.84 -5.43
CA ALA A 52 -6.64 7.81 -5.11
C ALA A 52 -6.66 6.70 -6.15
N ALA A 53 -6.58 7.03 -7.46
CA ALA A 53 -6.53 6.04 -8.52
C ALA A 53 -5.28 5.14 -8.41
N VAL A 54 -4.12 5.72 -8.11
CA VAL A 54 -2.87 4.96 -7.89
C VAL A 54 -2.99 4.07 -6.66
N ALA A 55 -3.45 4.62 -5.53
CA ALA A 55 -3.55 3.88 -4.28
C ALA A 55 -4.53 2.69 -4.39
N LEU A 56 -5.70 2.89 -4.98
CA LEU A 56 -6.69 1.82 -5.22
C LEU A 56 -6.15 0.77 -6.21
N SER A 57 -5.44 1.18 -7.26
CA SER A 57 -4.83 0.25 -8.21
C SER A 57 -3.74 -0.59 -7.56
N LEU A 58 -2.91 0.00 -6.71
CA LEU A 58 -1.89 -0.73 -5.94
C LEU A 58 -2.55 -1.67 -4.92
N GLY A 59 -3.60 -1.22 -4.22
CA GLY A 59 -4.36 -2.07 -3.31
C GLY A 59 -4.92 -3.31 -4.00
N LEU A 60 -5.49 -3.12 -5.19
CA LEU A 60 -5.99 -4.21 -6.02
C LEU A 60 -4.86 -5.13 -6.50
N TYR A 61 -3.76 -4.55 -6.97
CA TYR A 61 -2.62 -5.30 -7.47
C TYR A 61 -2.01 -6.22 -6.41
N PHE A 62 -1.73 -5.69 -5.21
CA PHE A 62 -1.20 -6.48 -4.11
C PHE A 62 -2.22 -7.50 -3.59
N GLY A 63 -3.49 -7.10 -3.46
CA GLY A 63 -4.54 -8.00 -3.00
C GLY A 63 -4.70 -9.23 -3.90
N GLU A 64 -4.68 -9.06 -5.22
CA GLU A 64 -4.79 -10.16 -6.17
C GLU A 64 -3.58 -11.10 -6.19
N ARG A 65 -2.39 -10.58 -5.89
CA ARG A 65 -1.11 -11.31 -5.98
C ARG A 65 -0.59 -11.80 -4.63
N ASN A 66 -1.24 -11.40 -3.54
CA ASN A 66 -0.91 -11.93 -2.23
C ASN A 66 -1.20 -13.44 -2.16
N THR A 67 -0.29 -14.21 -1.58
CA THR A 67 -0.42 -15.67 -1.45
C THR A 67 -0.90 -16.14 -0.09
N GLY A 68 -0.89 -15.26 0.93
CA GLY A 68 -1.28 -15.59 2.31
C GLY A 68 -2.81 -15.58 2.53
N ILE A 69 -3.20 -15.68 3.79
CA ILE A 69 -4.62 -15.66 4.21
C ILE A 69 -5.34 -14.36 3.85
N PHE A 70 -4.59 -13.29 3.58
CA PHE A 70 -5.10 -11.99 3.14
C PHE A 70 -5.20 -11.88 1.61
N HIS A 71 -5.11 -13.00 0.88
CA HIS A 71 -5.37 -13.03 -0.56
C HIS A 71 -6.73 -12.39 -0.89
N ASN A 72 -6.80 -11.56 -1.92
CA ASN A 72 -7.96 -10.75 -2.29
C ASN A 72 -8.45 -9.77 -1.21
N HIS A 73 -7.57 -9.33 -0.32
CA HIS A 73 -7.90 -8.32 0.68
C HIS A 73 -6.96 -7.12 0.59
N PHE A 74 -7.46 -5.97 1.03
CA PHE A 74 -6.68 -4.80 1.38
C PHE A 74 -7.28 -4.18 2.65
N ILE A 75 -6.54 -3.30 3.32
CA ILE A 75 -7.06 -2.51 4.42
C ILE A 75 -7.44 -1.13 3.91
N GLU A 76 -8.69 -0.72 4.11
CA GLU A 76 -9.11 0.65 3.95
C GLU A 76 -8.56 1.47 5.13
N PHE A 77 -7.79 2.51 4.82
CA PHE A 77 -7.14 3.32 5.82
C PHE A 77 -8.00 4.53 6.20
N SER A 78 -8.59 4.44 7.37
CA SER A 78 -9.46 5.46 7.94
C SER A 78 -9.25 5.58 9.46
N SER A 79 -10.08 6.36 10.15
CA SER A 79 -10.08 6.41 11.62
C SER A 79 -10.43 5.05 12.26
N ARG A 80 -11.13 4.21 11.51
CA ARG A 80 -11.49 2.82 11.86
C ARG A 80 -11.15 1.91 10.70
N PRO A 81 -9.88 1.51 10.56
CA PRO A 81 -9.44 0.68 9.45
C PRO A 81 -10.25 -0.60 9.34
N GLN A 82 -10.55 -1.00 8.11
CA GLN A 82 -11.33 -2.20 7.84
C GLN A 82 -10.57 -3.09 6.86
N LEU A 83 -10.57 -4.40 7.11
CA LEU A 83 -10.10 -5.39 6.16
C LEU A 83 -11.21 -5.62 5.13
N ILE A 84 -10.95 -5.28 3.88
CA ILE A 84 -11.91 -5.33 2.79
C ILE A 84 -11.57 -6.48 1.85
N GLU A 85 -12.52 -7.40 1.64
CA GLU A 85 -12.43 -8.40 0.59
C GLU A 85 -12.71 -7.77 -0.78
N ILE A 86 -11.81 -7.97 -1.75
CA ILE A 86 -11.95 -7.48 -3.12
C ILE A 86 -12.99 -8.33 -3.85
N LYS A 87 -14.09 -7.70 -4.30
CA LYS A 87 -15.19 -8.38 -4.99
C LYS A 87 -15.25 -7.98 -6.46
N GLY A 88 -15.57 -8.96 -7.31
CA GLY A 88 -15.70 -8.82 -8.76
C GLY A 88 -14.93 -9.89 -9.51
N LYS A 89 -15.35 -10.19 -10.73
CA LYS A 89 -14.75 -11.22 -11.60
C LYS A 89 -13.68 -10.63 -12.53
N THR A 90 -13.83 -9.37 -12.89
CA THR A 90 -12.94 -8.65 -13.80
C THR A 90 -12.31 -7.47 -13.11
N PHE A 91 -11.19 -6.96 -13.66
CA PHE A 91 -10.55 -5.76 -13.13
C PHE A 91 -11.53 -4.57 -13.05
N ALA A 92 -12.31 -4.34 -14.10
CA ALA A 92 -13.28 -3.25 -14.12
C ALA A 92 -14.33 -3.38 -13.00
N GLU A 93 -14.89 -4.58 -12.78
CA GLU A 93 -15.85 -4.82 -11.70
C GLU A 93 -15.21 -4.63 -10.31
N ARG A 94 -13.98 -5.09 -10.13
CA ARG A 94 -13.23 -4.92 -8.87
C ARG A 94 -12.93 -3.45 -8.59
N LEU A 95 -12.52 -2.71 -9.61
CA LEU A 95 -12.28 -1.28 -9.51
C LEU A 95 -13.56 -0.51 -9.17
N GLU A 96 -14.67 -0.82 -9.84
CA GLU A 96 -15.99 -0.24 -9.53
C GLU A 96 -16.38 -0.51 -8.06
N TYR A 97 -16.13 -1.72 -7.57
CA TYR A 97 -16.35 -2.07 -6.17
C TYR A 97 -15.45 -1.29 -5.22
N LEU A 98 -14.15 -1.20 -5.49
CA LEU A 98 -13.21 -0.44 -4.66
C LEU A 98 -13.55 1.04 -4.60
N CYS A 99 -14.02 1.64 -5.68
CA CYS A 99 -14.45 3.04 -5.72
C CYS A 99 -15.68 3.34 -4.83
N THR A 100 -16.34 2.33 -4.27
CA THR A 100 -17.41 2.55 -3.28
C THR A 100 -16.87 2.87 -1.89
N PHE A 101 -15.61 2.55 -1.60
CA PHE A 101 -14.92 2.86 -0.35
C PHE A 101 -14.30 4.25 -0.47
N ASN A 102 -14.87 5.22 0.21
CA ASN A 102 -14.44 6.62 0.19
C ASN A 102 -14.77 7.28 1.54
N GLU A 103 -14.43 6.63 2.63
CA GLU A 103 -14.67 7.18 3.95
C GLU A 103 -13.69 8.33 4.20
N VAL A 104 -14.23 9.55 4.25
CA VAL A 104 -13.46 10.75 4.59
C VAL A 104 -13.30 10.78 6.11
N ALA A 105 -12.25 10.17 6.59
CA ALA A 105 -11.94 10.09 8.01
C ALA A 105 -10.44 10.31 8.28
N ASP A 106 -10.11 10.58 9.52
CA ASP A 106 -8.73 10.69 9.98
C ASP A 106 -7.99 9.35 9.84
N THR A 107 -6.72 9.40 9.48
CA THR A 107 -5.88 8.21 9.28
C THR A 107 -5.21 7.78 10.59
N ASN A 108 -5.46 6.55 11.04
CA ASN A 108 -4.93 5.99 12.28
C ASN A 108 -4.07 4.75 12.03
N VAL A 109 -2.74 4.93 11.95
CA VAL A 109 -1.77 3.85 11.70
C VAL A 109 -1.77 2.81 12.83
N GLU A 110 -1.94 3.22 14.09
CA GLU A 110 -1.94 2.31 15.23
C GLU A 110 -3.12 1.33 15.15
N ALA A 111 -4.29 1.84 14.75
CA ALA A 111 -5.47 1.00 14.57
C ALA A 111 -5.31 -0.05 13.44
N VAL A 112 -4.47 0.21 12.44
CA VAL A 112 -4.11 -0.79 11.42
C VAL A 112 -3.35 -1.96 12.04
N PHE A 113 -2.38 -1.67 12.89
CA PHE A 113 -1.62 -2.72 13.58
C PHE A 113 -2.51 -3.54 14.51
N ASP A 114 -3.41 -2.87 15.24
CA ASP A 114 -4.37 -3.54 16.11
C ASP A 114 -5.32 -4.45 15.31
N LEU A 115 -5.82 -3.98 14.17
CA LEU A 115 -6.68 -4.78 13.30
C LEU A 115 -6.00 -6.08 12.87
N ILE A 116 -4.72 -6.01 12.44
CA ILE A 116 -3.96 -7.18 11.98
C ILE A 116 -3.68 -8.13 13.16
N LEU A 117 -3.22 -7.59 14.30
CA LEU A 117 -2.92 -8.38 15.49
C LEU A 117 -4.17 -9.07 16.04
N ASP A 118 -5.27 -8.34 16.14
CA ASP A 118 -6.56 -8.88 16.58
C ASP A 118 -7.05 -10.01 15.66
N ALA A 119 -6.92 -9.83 14.34
CA ALA A 119 -7.28 -10.87 13.37
C ALA A 119 -6.39 -12.12 13.54
N ALA A 120 -5.09 -11.91 13.74
CA ALA A 120 -4.14 -13.00 13.95
C ALA A 120 -4.42 -13.78 15.23
N VAL A 121 -4.63 -13.08 16.34
CA VAL A 121 -4.86 -13.71 17.66
C VAL A 121 -6.20 -14.42 17.68
N ARG A 122 -7.29 -13.80 17.21
CA ARG A 122 -8.63 -14.41 17.23
C ARG A 122 -8.73 -15.68 16.40
N ASN A 123 -7.98 -15.76 15.30
CA ASN A 123 -8.03 -16.89 14.39
C ASN A 123 -6.85 -17.85 14.56
N ASN A 124 -5.97 -17.64 15.56
CA ASN A 124 -4.76 -18.41 15.80
C ASN A 124 -3.92 -18.57 14.52
N VAL A 125 -3.73 -17.47 13.78
CA VAL A 125 -3.01 -17.45 12.51
C VAL A 125 -1.52 -17.71 12.77
N PRO A 126 -0.86 -18.67 12.09
CA PRO A 126 0.58 -18.85 12.22
C PRO A 126 1.34 -17.61 11.67
N GLN A 127 2.53 -17.36 12.22
CA GLN A 127 3.35 -16.19 11.82
C GLN A 127 3.64 -16.14 10.32
N GLU A 128 3.88 -17.27 9.70
CA GLU A 128 4.19 -17.44 8.27
C GLU A 128 3.02 -17.09 7.34
N GLU A 129 1.81 -17.07 7.88
CA GLU A 129 0.61 -16.66 7.16
C GLU A 129 0.32 -15.15 7.29
N LEU A 130 0.99 -14.47 8.23
CA LEU A 130 0.88 -13.01 8.35
C LEU A 130 1.67 -12.31 7.24
N PRO A 131 1.25 -11.10 6.82
CA PRO A 131 2.00 -10.35 5.83
C PRO A 131 3.42 -10.07 6.32
N GLU A 132 4.39 -10.27 5.44
CA GLU A 132 5.79 -9.89 5.68
C GLU A 132 5.97 -8.37 5.57
N THR A 133 5.19 -7.76 4.67
CA THR A 133 5.25 -6.33 4.38
C THR A 133 3.86 -5.68 4.37
N LEU A 134 3.75 -4.52 4.98
CA LEU A 134 2.61 -3.63 4.88
C LEU A 134 2.97 -2.41 4.03
N TYR A 135 2.24 -2.21 2.94
CA TYR A 135 2.34 -1.01 2.11
C TYR A 135 1.28 0.00 2.52
N LEU A 136 1.67 1.05 3.25
CA LEU A 136 0.79 2.17 3.55
C LEU A 136 0.86 3.19 2.42
N ILE A 137 -0.17 3.21 1.59
CA ILE A 137 -0.24 3.97 0.34
C ILE A 137 -1.14 5.19 0.59
N SER A 138 -0.54 6.38 0.66
CA SER A 138 -1.19 7.62 1.08
C SER A 138 -0.51 8.85 0.47
N ASP A 139 -1.12 10.03 0.59
CA ASP A 139 -0.45 11.31 0.35
C ASP A 139 0.41 11.78 1.55
N MET A 140 0.50 10.97 2.60
CA MET A 140 1.24 11.23 3.83
C MET A 140 0.75 12.45 4.63
N GLU A 141 -0.47 12.92 4.36
CA GLU A 141 -1.10 13.96 5.18
C GLU A 141 -1.73 13.37 6.44
N PHE A 142 -0.93 12.64 7.23
CA PHE A 142 -1.38 12.10 8.50
C PHE A 142 -1.62 13.22 9.52
N ASN A 143 -2.64 13.05 10.36
CA ASN A 143 -2.94 13.99 11.42
C ASN A 143 -1.77 14.23 12.39
N ALA A 144 -1.77 15.40 13.03
CA ALA A 144 -0.71 15.84 13.94
C ALA A 144 -0.41 14.83 15.08
N CYS A 145 -1.36 13.96 15.43
CA CYS A 145 -1.18 12.89 16.42
C CYS A 145 -0.12 11.87 16.00
N VAL A 146 0.03 11.62 14.69
CA VAL A 146 1.05 10.69 14.16
C VAL A 146 2.43 11.35 14.09
N ARG A 147 2.48 12.69 13.89
CA ARG A 147 3.76 13.42 13.73
C ARG A 147 4.67 13.37 14.96
N ASN A 148 4.09 13.32 16.16
CA ASN A 148 4.86 13.29 17.43
C ASN A 148 4.94 11.90 18.06
N ALA A 149 4.15 10.95 17.58
CA ALA A 149 3.98 9.63 18.18
C ALA A 149 4.63 8.49 17.36
N SER A 150 5.19 8.79 16.17
CA SER A 150 5.62 7.77 15.21
C SER A 150 6.62 6.76 15.79
N VAL A 151 7.66 7.20 16.45
CA VAL A 151 8.68 6.31 17.04
C VAL A 151 8.11 5.50 18.22
N SER A 152 7.32 6.14 19.07
CA SER A 152 6.68 5.47 20.22
C SER A 152 5.61 4.47 19.78
N ASN A 153 4.89 4.76 18.67
CA ASN A 153 3.84 3.90 18.17
C ASN A 153 4.39 2.61 17.51
N PHE A 154 5.48 2.70 16.76
CA PHE A 154 6.14 1.50 16.21
C PHE A 154 6.74 0.63 17.29
N ALA A 155 7.43 1.22 18.28
CA ALA A 155 7.96 0.48 19.42
C ALA A 155 6.83 -0.17 20.23
N SER A 156 5.71 0.53 20.42
CA SER A 156 4.52 -0.01 21.06
C SER A 156 3.90 -1.16 20.26
N ALA A 157 3.76 -1.00 18.94
CA ALA A 157 3.25 -2.05 18.07
C ALA A 157 4.15 -3.30 18.08
N LYS A 158 5.47 -3.13 17.95
CA LYS A 158 6.44 -4.24 18.05
C LYS A 158 6.31 -5.00 19.35
N ARG A 159 6.18 -4.29 20.48
CA ARG A 159 5.98 -4.90 21.80
C ARG A 159 4.70 -5.69 21.84
N ARG A 160 3.56 -5.10 21.41
CA ARG A 160 2.24 -5.77 21.43
C ARG A 160 2.25 -7.04 20.57
N PHE A 161 2.84 -7.00 19.37
CA PHE A 161 3.00 -8.19 18.54
C PHE A 161 3.83 -9.26 19.25
N ALA A 162 4.97 -8.88 19.84
CA ALA A 162 5.84 -9.79 20.58
C ALA A 162 5.17 -10.42 21.80
N GLU A 163 4.33 -9.66 22.55
CA GLU A 163 3.57 -10.17 23.69
C GLU A 163 2.58 -11.29 23.30
N HIS A 164 2.15 -11.33 22.04
CA HIS A 164 1.30 -12.38 21.48
C HIS A 164 2.06 -13.43 20.66
N GLY A 165 3.39 -13.38 20.66
CA GLY A 165 4.24 -14.32 19.94
C GLY A 165 4.40 -14.02 18.45
N TYR A 166 3.99 -12.84 17.99
CA TYR A 166 4.09 -12.41 16.61
C TYR A 166 5.24 -11.41 16.38
N ARG A 167 5.67 -11.31 15.14
CA ARG A 167 6.56 -10.26 14.66
C ARG A 167 5.77 -9.24 13.87
N LEU A 168 6.02 -7.96 14.13
CA LEU A 168 5.45 -6.87 13.34
C LEU A 168 5.98 -6.96 11.90
N PRO A 169 5.12 -6.87 10.87
CA PRO A 169 5.54 -6.77 9.47
C PRO A 169 6.49 -5.61 9.21
N GLN A 170 7.29 -5.71 8.15
CA GLN A 170 8.00 -4.56 7.60
C GLN A 170 6.99 -3.52 7.09
N ILE A 171 7.27 -2.24 7.30
CA ILE A 171 6.35 -1.18 6.92
C ILE A 171 6.99 -0.33 5.84
N VAL A 172 6.27 -0.17 4.74
CA VAL A 172 6.64 0.70 3.64
C VAL A 172 5.62 1.83 3.54
N PHE A 173 6.02 3.03 3.91
CA PHE A 173 5.21 4.22 3.65
C PHE A 173 5.41 4.65 2.20
N TRP A 174 4.35 4.57 1.43
CA TRP A 174 4.37 4.91 0.01
C TRP A 174 3.60 6.19 -0.26
N ASN A 175 4.34 7.29 -0.44
CA ASN A 175 3.76 8.57 -0.81
C ASN A 175 3.47 8.62 -2.31
N VAL A 176 2.19 8.63 -2.67
CA VAL A 176 1.72 8.71 -4.07
C VAL A 176 1.36 10.13 -4.50
N ALA A 177 1.45 11.11 -3.59
CA ALA A 177 1.15 12.50 -3.85
C ALA A 177 2.18 13.42 -3.19
N SER A 178 3.09 13.93 -3.96
CA SER A 178 4.21 14.77 -3.47
C SER A 178 3.78 16.21 -3.17
N ARG A 179 2.89 16.45 -2.19
CA ARG A 179 2.51 17.81 -1.78
C ARG A 179 3.42 18.42 -0.76
N ASN A 180 3.83 17.65 0.22
CA ASN A 180 4.57 18.15 1.38
C ASN A 180 5.78 17.27 1.68
N SER A 181 6.81 17.88 2.25
CA SER A 181 7.98 17.18 2.78
C SER A 181 7.67 16.47 4.13
N ASN A 182 6.42 16.14 4.40
CA ASN A 182 6.04 15.43 5.60
C ASN A 182 6.61 14.01 5.56
N GLN A 183 7.47 13.73 6.52
CA GLN A 183 8.02 12.39 6.72
C GLN A 183 7.33 11.76 7.94
N PRO A 184 6.66 10.62 7.78
CA PRO A 184 6.00 9.93 8.89
C PRO A 184 7.00 9.36 9.89
N VAL A 185 8.28 9.27 9.51
CA VAL A 185 9.37 8.77 10.35
C VAL A 185 10.59 9.67 10.18
N THR A 186 11.15 10.14 11.29
CA THR A 186 12.29 11.09 11.31
C THR A 186 13.67 10.40 11.35
N LYS A 187 13.72 9.08 11.49
CA LYS A 187 14.96 8.28 11.57
C LYS A 187 14.80 6.98 10.81
N ASN A 188 15.91 6.44 10.32
CA ASN A 188 16.00 5.08 9.79
C ASN A 188 15.69 4.07 10.91
N GLU A 189 14.41 3.76 11.09
CA GLU A 189 14.00 2.67 11.96
C GLU A 189 14.11 1.35 11.22
N GLN A 190 14.70 0.37 11.88
CA GLN A 190 14.82 -0.97 11.31
C GLN A 190 13.43 -1.57 11.06
N GLY A 191 13.13 -1.89 9.80
CA GLY A 191 11.84 -2.42 9.37
C GLY A 191 10.85 -1.35 8.88
N VAL A 192 11.31 -0.10 8.64
CA VAL A 192 10.49 0.96 8.03
C VAL A 192 11.20 1.54 6.82
N ALA A 193 10.50 1.64 5.70
CA ALA A 193 10.99 2.29 4.49
C ALA A 193 10.04 3.42 4.06
N LEU A 194 10.61 4.46 3.44
CA LEU A 194 9.89 5.59 2.87
C LEU A 194 10.09 5.60 1.36
N VAL A 195 9.00 5.60 0.64
CA VAL A 195 8.99 5.62 -0.82
C VAL A 195 8.12 6.78 -1.30
N SER A 196 8.54 7.48 -2.34
CA SER A 196 7.77 8.59 -2.91
C SER A 196 7.75 8.51 -4.44
N GLY A 197 6.56 8.61 -5.01
CA GLY A 197 6.31 8.58 -6.44
C GLY A 197 5.41 7.43 -6.88
N CYS A 198 5.10 7.39 -8.18
CA CYS A 198 4.17 6.41 -8.75
C CYS A 198 4.65 5.90 -10.14
N THR A 199 5.95 5.84 -10.38
CA THR A 199 6.48 5.32 -11.64
C THR A 199 6.54 3.79 -11.63
N PRO A 200 6.38 3.11 -12.78
CA PRO A 200 6.51 1.65 -12.88
C PRO A 200 7.85 1.13 -12.36
N ARG A 201 8.92 1.90 -12.56
CA ARG A 201 10.25 1.54 -12.06
C ARG A 201 10.30 1.54 -10.55
N LEU A 202 9.74 2.58 -9.89
CA LEU A 202 9.67 2.65 -8.45
C LEU A 202 8.88 1.47 -7.89
N PHE A 203 7.79 1.11 -8.56
CA PHE A 203 6.99 -0.04 -8.20
C PHE A 203 7.80 -1.34 -8.21
N SER A 204 8.52 -1.63 -9.30
CA SER A 204 9.42 -2.78 -9.40
C SER A 204 10.45 -2.82 -8.27
N MET A 205 11.07 -1.68 -7.95
CA MET A 205 12.05 -1.56 -6.86
C MET A 205 11.43 -1.81 -5.48
N VAL A 206 10.26 -1.27 -5.21
CA VAL A 206 9.57 -1.46 -3.93
C VAL A 206 9.19 -2.93 -3.72
N THR A 207 8.76 -3.59 -4.78
CA THR A 207 8.36 -5.00 -4.72
C THR A 207 9.55 -5.96 -4.68
N SER A 208 10.76 -5.56 -5.11
CA SER A 208 11.97 -6.39 -4.98
C SER A 208 12.37 -6.66 -3.51
N GLY A 209 11.91 -5.82 -2.59
CA GLY A 209 12.10 -5.97 -1.13
C GLY A 209 13.44 -5.48 -0.60
N ASP A 210 14.39 -5.12 -1.45
CA ASP A 210 15.62 -4.43 -1.04
C ASP A 210 15.46 -2.92 -1.27
N LEU A 211 15.02 -2.23 -0.24
CA LEU A 211 14.81 -0.79 -0.23
C LEU A 211 16.01 -0.03 0.38
N SER A 212 17.18 -0.66 0.44
CA SER A 212 18.37 0.07 0.87
C SER A 212 18.68 1.17 -0.16
N PRO A 213 19.04 2.39 0.27
CA PRO A 213 19.39 3.47 -0.66
C PRO A 213 20.54 3.09 -1.62
N TYR A 214 21.44 2.22 -1.17
CA TYR A 214 22.55 1.73 -1.98
C TYR A 214 22.06 0.81 -3.10
N SER A 215 21.22 -0.18 -2.80
CA SER A 215 20.68 -1.10 -3.80
C SER A 215 19.82 -0.39 -4.84
N VAL A 216 19.00 0.56 -4.38
CA VAL A 216 18.19 1.43 -5.26
C VAL A 216 19.08 2.25 -6.21
N MET A 217 20.17 2.82 -5.70
CA MET A 217 21.15 3.55 -6.51
C MET A 217 21.84 2.62 -7.52
N MET A 218 22.30 1.45 -7.08
CA MET A 218 23.02 0.49 -7.94
C MET A 218 22.13 -0.06 -9.05
N GLU A 219 20.88 -0.40 -8.79
CA GLU A 219 19.92 -0.80 -9.81
C GLU A 219 19.76 0.25 -10.93
N VAL A 220 19.81 1.54 -10.55
CA VAL A 220 19.80 2.62 -11.53
C VAL A 220 21.10 2.65 -12.32
N ILE A 221 22.25 2.64 -11.65
CA ILE A 221 23.57 2.82 -12.25
C ILE A 221 23.94 1.63 -13.16
N GLU A 222 23.62 0.42 -12.72
CA GLU A 222 23.91 -0.83 -13.47
C GLU A 222 22.89 -1.15 -14.58
N SER A 223 21.85 -0.30 -14.74
CA SER A 223 20.88 -0.51 -15.79
C SER A 223 21.51 -0.42 -17.19
N GLU A 224 20.94 -1.12 -18.17
CA GLU A 224 21.40 -1.11 -19.59
C GLU A 224 21.60 0.30 -20.15
N ARG A 225 20.84 1.28 -19.66
CA ARG A 225 20.96 2.68 -20.06
C ARG A 225 22.36 3.24 -19.81
N TYR A 226 23.02 2.80 -18.75
CA TYR A 226 24.33 3.28 -18.34
C TYR A 226 25.47 2.27 -18.63
N ALA A 227 25.17 1.09 -19.16
CA ALA A 227 26.13 0.03 -19.45
C ALA A 227 27.26 0.46 -20.42
N LYS A 228 27.06 1.55 -21.19
CA LYS A 228 28.07 2.11 -22.11
C LYS A 228 28.97 3.15 -21.49
N ILE A 229 28.76 3.51 -20.22
CA ILE A 229 29.57 4.49 -19.50
C ILE A 229 30.64 3.70 -18.76
N SER A 230 31.86 3.70 -19.33
CA SER A 230 33.06 3.21 -18.63
C SER A 230 33.83 4.41 -18.05
N ALA A 231 34.21 4.31 -16.80
CA ALA A 231 35.16 5.25 -16.18
C ALA A 231 36.59 4.94 -16.64
#